data_14221f56be7706ac0a8c330b4103ae6b
#
_entry.id   14221f56be7706ac0a8c330b4103ae6b
#
_cell.length_a   1.000
_cell.length_b   1.000
_cell.length_c   1.000
_cell.angle_alpha   90.00
_cell.angle_beta   90.00
_cell.angle_gamma   90.00
#
_symmetry.space_group_name_H-M   'P 1'
#
loop_
_entity.id
_entity.type
_entity.pdbx_description
1 polymer ?
#
loop_
_entity_poly.entity_id
_entity_poly.type
_entity_poly.pdbx_seq_one_letter_code
_entity_poly.pdbx_strand_id
1 'polypeptide(L)'
;MSNAVSSKITGKEYPLSKIFSSDFEYHIPGYQRPYAWTEDETGDLFNDLYGFFQTENTENFFLGSIVLIKDEQDRYADVIDGQQRLTTLSILFAVLADTFDNEDYKVDCKKYLQEKGNVLEGIEAQPRLFLKEKDQPFFHKYIQNIQLDALGQLDPALLDTEAKLHIQKNCAVLRKSFAEMFSNDDDRLRFTQFLLTRCYLVVVSTPSQESAFRIFTVMNSRGLDLLPTDIIKSTVIGSLPKEKQQEYTEKWEGLEELLSLIHISEPTRP
;
A
#
# COMPACT_ATOMS: atom_id res chain seq x y z
N MET A 1 -9.57 -32.31 -21.31
CA MET A 1 -8.53 -32.47 -20.27
C MET A 1 -8.34 -31.10 -19.66
N SER A 2 -8.92 -30.86 -18.49
CA SER A 2 -8.74 -29.61 -17.78
C SER A 2 -7.30 -29.57 -17.24
N ASN A 3 -6.48 -28.67 -17.73
CA ASN A 3 -5.21 -28.32 -17.09
C ASN A 3 -5.56 -27.87 -15.67
N ALA A 4 -5.30 -28.71 -14.68
CA ALA A 4 -5.29 -28.28 -13.29
C ALA A 4 -4.19 -27.21 -13.18
N VAL A 5 -4.59 -25.95 -13.11
CA VAL A 5 -3.69 -24.85 -12.77
C VAL A 5 -3.06 -25.25 -11.43
N SER A 6 -1.77 -25.47 -11.42
CA SER A 6 -1.03 -25.81 -10.21
C SER A 6 -1.24 -24.66 -9.21
N SER A 7 -2.02 -24.91 -8.15
CA SER A 7 -2.26 -23.97 -7.05
C SER A 7 -1.03 -23.87 -6.14
N LYS A 8 0.15 -23.71 -6.73
CA LYS A 8 1.40 -23.67 -5.99
C LYS A 8 1.47 -22.36 -5.20
N ILE A 9 1.51 -22.48 -3.90
CA ILE A 9 1.82 -21.38 -2.98
C ILE A 9 3.32 -21.16 -3.04
N THR A 10 3.75 -19.92 -3.25
CA THR A 10 5.15 -19.51 -3.17
C THR A 10 5.35 -18.51 -2.06
N GLY A 11 6.43 -18.62 -1.32
CA GLY A 11 6.85 -17.67 -0.30
C GLY A 11 8.31 -17.27 -0.58
N LYS A 12 8.55 -15.98 -0.82
CA LYS A 12 9.89 -15.47 -1.09
C LYS A 12 10.09 -14.11 -0.41
N GLU A 13 11.27 -13.89 0.12
CA GLU A 13 11.68 -12.58 0.61
C GLU A 13 12.26 -11.74 -0.52
N TYR A 14 11.87 -10.48 -0.55
CA TYR A 14 12.38 -9.52 -1.54
C TYR A 14 12.71 -8.19 -0.89
N PRO A 15 13.82 -7.54 -1.31
CA PRO A 15 14.11 -6.17 -0.93
C PRO A 15 13.08 -5.22 -1.54
N LEU A 16 12.89 -4.03 -0.96
CA LEU A 16 11.93 -3.05 -1.47
C LEU A 16 12.21 -2.63 -2.91
N SER A 17 13.47 -2.64 -3.35
CA SER A 17 13.83 -2.42 -4.76
C SER A 17 13.19 -3.43 -5.71
N LYS A 18 12.98 -4.67 -5.27
CA LYS A 18 12.30 -5.71 -6.04
C LYS A 18 10.79 -5.65 -5.88
N ILE A 19 10.30 -5.33 -4.67
CA ILE A 19 8.88 -5.15 -4.39
C ILE A 19 8.29 -4.05 -5.31
N PHE A 20 8.97 -2.93 -5.44
CA PHE A 20 8.54 -1.80 -6.28
C PHE A 20 9.22 -1.80 -7.66
N SER A 21 9.38 -2.98 -8.26
CA SER A 21 9.94 -3.16 -9.61
C SER A 21 8.84 -3.47 -10.64
N SER A 22 9.24 -3.63 -11.90
CA SER A 22 8.35 -4.04 -13.01
C SER A 22 7.82 -5.48 -12.89
N ASP A 23 8.28 -6.26 -11.93
CA ASP A 23 7.80 -7.62 -11.68
C ASP A 23 6.42 -7.64 -11.00
N PHE A 24 5.99 -6.50 -10.46
CA PHE A 24 4.74 -6.38 -9.74
C PHE A 24 3.95 -5.15 -10.19
N GLU A 25 2.66 -5.35 -10.39
CA GLU A 25 1.64 -4.33 -10.56
C GLU A 25 0.53 -4.63 -9.57
N TYR A 26 0.51 -3.89 -8.46
CA TYR A 26 -0.39 -4.16 -7.34
C TYR A 26 -1.74 -3.52 -7.53
N HIS A 27 -2.80 -4.31 -7.34
CA HIS A 27 -4.18 -3.84 -7.35
C HIS A 27 -4.84 -4.13 -6.01
N ILE A 28 -5.45 -3.11 -5.41
CA ILE A 28 -6.25 -3.28 -4.20
C ILE A 28 -7.68 -3.58 -4.63
N PRO A 29 -8.16 -4.84 -4.40
CA PRO A 29 -9.53 -5.22 -4.78
C PRO A 29 -10.58 -4.35 -4.10
N GLY A 30 -11.71 -4.13 -4.77
CA GLY A 30 -12.80 -3.29 -4.28
C GLY A 30 -13.34 -3.70 -2.92
N TYR A 31 -13.34 -5.00 -2.60
CA TYR A 31 -13.82 -5.55 -1.32
C TYR A 31 -12.85 -5.34 -0.14
N GLN A 32 -11.59 -4.93 -0.39
CA GLN A 32 -10.67 -4.60 0.68
C GLN A 32 -11.07 -3.27 1.35
N ARG A 33 -10.72 -3.12 2.64
CA ARG A 33 -10.95 -1.84 3.34
C ARG A 33 -10.15 -0.73 2.64
N PRO A 34 -10.61 0.52 2.68
CA PRO A 34 -9.82 1.66 2.21
C PRO A 34 -8.50 1.81 2.97
N TYR A 35 -7.63 2.69 2.50
CA TYR A 35 -6.43 3.07 3.26
C TYR A 35 -6.85 3.73 4.59
N ALA A 36 -6.36 3.19 5.70
CA ALA A 36 -6.83 3.55 7.04
C ALA A 36 -5.71 3.80 8.06
N TRP A 37 -4.43 3.58 7.70
CA TRP A 37 -3.33 3.93 8.59
C TRP A 37 -3.34 5.42 8.90
N THR A 38 -3.26 5.72 10.19
CA THR A 38 -3.22 7.08 10.72
C THR A 38 -1.79 7.63 10.76
N GLU A 39 -1.66 8.82 11.31
CA GLU A 39 -0.38 9.46 11.56
C GLU A 39 0.50 8.64 12.50
N ASP A 40 -0.10 7.93 13.46
CA ASP A 40 0.62 7.12 14.46
C ASP A 40 1.28 5.91 13.80
N GLU A 41 0.55 5.06 13.05
CA GLU A 41 1.14 3.89 12.38
C GLU A 41 2.18 4.29 11.33
N THR A 42 1.96 5.41 10.66
CA THR A 42 2.92 5.94 9.68
C THR A 42 4.18 6.46 10.35
N GLY A 43 4.04 7.16 11.48
CA GLY A 43 5.13 7.63 12.31
C GLY A 43 5.94 6.48 12.91
N ASP A 44 5.26 5.45 13.42
CA ASP A 44 5.89 4.26 13.97
C ASP A 44 6.72 3.53 12.92
N LEU A 45 6.15 3.30 11.72
CA LEU A 45 6.89 2.69 10.61
C LEU A 45 8.15 3.50 10.27
N PHE A 46 8.04 4.82 10.16
CA PHE A 46 9.18 5.68 9.85
C PHE A 46 10.24 5.64 10.97
N ASN A 47 9.82 5.73 12.22
CA ASN A 47 10.71 5.70 13.38
C ASN A 47 11.47 4.36 13.50
N ASP A 48 10.79 3.24 13.24
CA ASP A 48 11.40 1.91 13.22
C ASP A 48 12.46 1.82 12.12
N LEU A 49 12.14 2.28 10.91
CA LEU A 49 13.07 2.30 9.79
C LEU A 49 14.28 3.19 10.07
N TYR A 50 14.04 4.41 10.56
CA TYR A 50 15.10 5.36 10.86
C TYR A 50 15.94 4.91 12.05
N GLY A 51 15.32 4.42 13.12
CA GLY A 51 16.01 3.87 14.28
C GLY A 51 16.94 2.73 13.90
N PHE A 52 16.46 1.79 13.07
CA PHE A 52 17.31 0.69 12.58
C PHE A 52 18.44 1.18 11.67
N PHE A 53 18.16 2.14 10.78
CA PHE A 53 19.17 2.77 9.93
C PHE A 53 20.30 3.40 10.77
N GLN A 54 19.98 4.05 11.88
CA GLN A 54 20.95 4.68 12.79
C GLN A 54 21.84 3.69 13.56
N THR A 55 21.42 2.43 13.66
CA THR A 55 22.24 1.42 14.34
C THR A 55 23.49 1.01 13.55
N GLU A 56 23.62 1.45 12.29
CA GLU A 56 24.71 1.04 11.37
C GLU A 56 24.89 -0.49 11.28
N ASN A 57 23.90 -1.24 11.73
CA ASN A 57 23.87 -2.69 11.65
C ASN A 57 23.91 -3.14 10.17
N THR A 58 24.59 -4.26 9.90
CA THR A 58 24.64 -4.85 8.55
C THR A 58 23.49 -5.82 8.27
N GLU A 59 22.63 -6.10 9.23
CA GLU A 59 21.46 -6.98 9.09
C GLU A 59 20.36 -6.37 8.24
N ASN A 60 19.49 -7.22 7.71
CA ASN A 60 18.32 -6.81 6.98
C ASN A 60 17.17 -6.46 7.93
N PHE A 61 16.40 -5.44 7.58
CA PHE A 61 15.20 -5.06 8.31
C PHE A 61 13.97 -5.73 7.67
N PHE A 62 13.23 -6.45 8.49
CA PHE A 62 12.05 -7.17 8.03
C PHE A 62 10.78 -6.37 8.27
N LEU A 63 10.08 -6.00 7.19
CA LEU A 63 8.86 -5.19 7.20
C LEU A 63 7.57 -6.01 7.35
N GLY A 64 7.67 -7.34 7.47
CA GLY A 64 6.52 -8.24 7.52
C GLY A 64 6.24 -8.92 6.18
N SER A 65 4.99 -9.35 5.99
CA SER A 65 4.58 -10.09 4.81
C SER A 65 3.46 -9.39 4.04
N ILE A 66 3.32 -9.75 2.76
CA ILE A 66 2.17 -9.43 1.92
C ILE A 66 1.63 -10.70 1.29
N VAL A 67 0.32 -10.77 1.09
CA VAL A 67 -0.37 -11.91 0.44
C VAL A 67 -0.99 -11.45 -0.86
N LEU A 68 -0.66 -12.15 -1.95
CA LEU A 68 -1.04 -11.79 -3.29
C LEU A 68 -1.77 -12.93 -4.01
N ILE A 69 -2.80 -12.58 -4.77
CA ILE A 69 -3.26 -13.44 -5.86
C ILE A 69 -2.46 -13.04 -7.10
N LYS A 70 -1.55 -13.89 -7.52
CA LYS A 70 -0.62 -13.61 -8.62
C LYS A 70 -0.21 -14.90 -9.31
N ASP A 71 -0.26 -14.91 -10.65
CA ASP A 71 0.40 -15.93 -11.44
C ASP A 71 1.92 -15.68 -11.45
N GLU A 72 2.73 -16.74 -11.46
CA GLU A 72 4.19 -16.62 -11.38
C GLU A 72 4.78 -15.83 -12.55
N GLN A 73 4.16 -15.89 -13.73
CA GLN A 73 4.64 -15.23 -14.95
C GLN A 73 3.98 -13.88 -15.23
N ASP A 74 2.93 -13.52 -14.49
CA ASP A 74 2.23 -12.25 -14.66
C ASP A 74 2.78 -11.21 -13.66
N ARG A 75 2.79 -9.95 -14.06
CA ARG A 75 3.10 -8.82 -13.17
C ARG A 75 1.88 -8.40 -12.33
N TYR A 76 0.68 -8.63 -12.84
CA TYR A 76 -0.58 -8.31 -12.17
C TYR A 76 -0.72 -9.09 -10.85
N ALA A 77 -1.06 -8.39 -9.79
CA ALA A 77 -1.18 -8.95 -8.45
C ALA A 77 -2.32 -8.28 -7.66
N ASP A 78 -3.38 -9.04 -7.35
CA ASP A 78 -4.39 -8.58 -6.39
C ASP A 78 -3.82 -8.71 -4.96
N VAL A 79 -3.86 -7.60 -4.21
CA VAL A 79 -3.35 -7.56 -2.84
C VAL A 79 -4.43 -8.01 -1.86
N ILE A 80 -4.20 -9.14 -1.21
CA ILE A 80 -5.11 -9.69 -0.19
C ILE A 80 -4.72 -9.24 1.21
N ASP A 81 -3.41 -9.09 1.45
CA ASP A 81 -2.87 -8.54 2.70
C ASP A 81 -1.65 -7.66 2.42
N GLY A 82 -1.43 -6.67 3.30
CA GLY A 82 -0.31 -5.73 3.21
C GLY A 82 -0.61 -4.44 2.44
N GLN A 83 -1.86 -4.17 2.07
CA GLN A 83 -2.26 -2.96 1.34
C GLN A 83 -1.89 -1.66 2.06
N GLN A 84 -2.08 -1.59 3.39
CA GLN A 84 -1.76 -0.41 4.19
C GLN A 84 -0.27 -0.09 4.10
N ARG A 85 0.56 -1.12 4.26
CA ARG A 85 2.02 -1.00 4.19
C ARG A 85 2.50 -0.61 2.79
N LEU A 86 1.98 -1.23 1.73
CA LEU A 86 2.34 -0.86 0.35
C LEU A 86 1.97 0.59 0.04
N THR A 87 0.80 1.05 0.50
CA THR A 87 0.35 2.43 0.31
C THR A 87 1.26 3.40 1.07
N THR A 88 1.56 3.13 2.34
CA THR A 88 2.44 3.99 3.15
C THR A 88 3.87 4.03 2.61
N LEU A 89 4.42 2.89 2.16
CA LEU A 89 5.74 2.85 1.51
C LEU A 89 5.74 3.64 0.20
N SER A 90 4.64 3.63 -0.56
CA SER A 90 4.53 4.49 -1.75
C SER A 90 4.51 5.97 -1.39
N ILE A 91 3.80 6.37 -0.32
CA ILE A 91 3.85 7.76 0.18
C ILE A 91 5.28 8.11 0.62
N LEU A 92 5.97 7.20 1.31
CA LEU A 92 7.36 7.39 1.73
C LEU A 92 8.30 7.63 0.53
N PHE A 93 8.17 6.84 -0.56
CA PHE A 93 8.97 7.06 -1.77
C PHE A 93 8.63 8.38 -2.48
N ALA A 94 7.37 8.82 -2.44
CA ALA A 94 6.99 10.12 -2.98
C ALA A 94 7.61 11.27 -2.18
N VAL A 95 7.61 11.17 -0.85
CA VAL A 95 8.25 12.16 0.03
C VAL A 95 9.76 12.17 -0.18
N LEU A 96 10.41 11.02 -0.26
CA LEU A 96 11.83 10.91 -0.59
C LEU A 96 12.16 11.62 -1.90
N ALA A 97 11.39 11.34 -2.96
CA ALA A 97 11.59 11.99 -4.25
C ALA A 97 11.42 13.51 -4.17
N ASP A 98 10.46 13.99 -3.39
CA ASP A 98 10.19 15.42 -3.22
C ASP A 98 11.28 16.15 -2.41
N THR A 99 11.93 15.47 -1.47
CA THR A 99 12.92 16.05 -0.56
C THR A 99 14.34 16.13 -1.12
N PHE A 100 14.68 15.40 -2.17
CA PHE A 100 15.98 15.52 -2.82
C PHE A 100 16.14 16.88 -3.51
N ASP A 101 17.32 17.47 -3.42
CA ASP A 101 17.70 18.65 -4.21
C ASP A 101 18.19 18.25 -5.60
N ASN A 102 18.79 17.05 -5.72
CA ASN A 102 19.31 16.50 -6.97
C ASN A 102 18.20 15.92 -7.84
N GLU A 103 18.01 16.46 -9.04
CA GLU A 103 16.96 16.03 -9.99
C GLU A 103 17.12 14.57 -10.47
N ASP A 104 18.34 14.05 -10.60
CA ASP A 104 18.54 12.65 -11.00
C ASP A 104 18.03 11.70 -9.92
N TYR A 105 18.22 12.03 -8.63
CA TYR A 105 17.71 11.24 -7.52
C TYR A 105 16.18 11.27 -7.45
N LYS A 106 15.56 12.42 -7.74
CA LYS A 106 14.09 12.52 -7.85
C LYS A 106 13.55 11.59 -8.93
N VAL A 107 14.18 11.62 -10.11
CA VAL A 107 13.80 10.76 -11.25
C VAL A 107 13.96 9.28 -10.90
N ASP A 108 15.05 8.92 -10.21
CA ASP A 108 15.29 7.55 -9.80
C ASP A 108 14.30 7.07 -8.74
N CYS A 109 13.95 7.91 -7.76
CA CYS A 109 12.92 7.58 -6.77
C CYS A 109 11.54 7.40 -7.42
N LYS A 110 11.20 8.19 -8.43
CA LYS A 110 9.91 8.09 -9.14
C LYS A 110 9.69 6.71 -9.78
N LYS A 111 10.74 5.97 -10.13
CA LYS A 111 10.68 4.60 -10.69
C LYS A 111 10.02 3.60 -9.73
N TYR A 112 10.04 3.86 -8.42
CA TYR A 112 9.39 3.03 -7.40
C TYR A 112 7.90 3.33 -7.24
N LEU A 113 7.42 4.45 -7.79
CA LEU A 113 6.00 4.82 -7.80
C LEU A 113 5.30 4.45 -9.10
N GLN A 114 6.02 4.60 -10.22
CA GLN A 114 5.49 4.40 -11.56
C GLN A 114 6.52 3.68 -12.44
N GLU A 115 6.04 2.83 -13.32
CA GLU A 115 6.82 2.35 -14.43
C GLU A 115 6.94 3.46 -15.47
N LYS A 116 8.16 3.71 -15.93
CA LYS A 116 8.39 4.72 -16.96
C LYS A 116 7.79 4.24 -18.28
N GLY A 117 6.84 5.01 -18.81
CA GLY A 117 6.36 4.81 -20.17
C GLY A 117 7.45 5.08 -21.21
N ASN A 118 7.19 4.67 -22.44
CA ASN A 118 8.00 5.00 -23.60
C ASN A 118 7.12 5.74 -24.64
N VAL A 119 7.26 7.04 -24.69
CA VAL A 119 6.47 7.90 -25.59
C VAL A 119 6.70 7.53 -27.05
N LEU A 120 7.91 7.09 -27.42
CA LEU A 120 8.25 6.69 -28.79
C LEU A 120 7.55 5.38 -29.21
N GLU A 121 7.21 4.54 -28.24
CA GLU A 121 6.51 3.27 -28.44
C GLU A 121 5.00 3.39 -28.12
N GLY A 122 4.52 4.58 -27.75
CA GLY A 122 3.13 4.81 -27.34
C GLY A 122 2.76 4.14 -26.01
N ILE A 123 3.74 3.84 -25.18
CA ILE A 123 3.55 3.22 -23.86
C ILE A 123 3.44 4.34 -22.81
N GLU A 124 2.29 4.42 -22.16
CA GLU A 124 2.07 5.38 -21.06
C GLU A 124 2.77 4.88 -19.76
N ALA A 125 3.13 5.86 -18.90
CA ALA A 125 3.60 5.55 -17.56
C ALA A 125 2.48 4.87 -16.76
N GLN A 126 2.79 3.75 -16.09
CA GLN A 126 1.83 2.98 -15.33
C GLN A 126 2.16 3.03 -13.83
N PRO A 127 1.17 3.29 -12.96
CA PRO A 127 1.35 3.15 -11.52
C PRO A 127 1.80 1.74 -11.14
N ARG A 128 2.60 1.61 -10.08
CA ARG A 128 2.94 0.30 -9.51
C ARG A 128 1.89 -0.19 -8.51
N LEU A 129 1.13 0.73 -7.92
CA LEU A 129 0.05 0.44 -6.98
C LEU A 129 -1.22 1.14 -7.42
N PHE A 130 -2.28 0.36 -7.59
CA PHE A 130 -3.63 0.83 -7.87
C PHE A 130 -4.48 0.67 -6.61
N LEU A 131 -4.95 1.78 -6.06
CA LEU A 131 -5.92 1.79 -4.98
C LEU A 131 -7.34 1.52 -5.51
N LYS A 132 -8.32 1.51 -4.61
CA LYS A 132 -9.74 1.44 -4.99
C LYS A 132 -10.11 2.60 -5.92
N GLU A 133 -11.10 2.37 -6.79
CA GLU A 133 -11.52 3.29 -7.84
C GLU A 133 -11.77 4.73 -7.33
N LYS A 134 -12.41 4.88 -6.17
CA LYS A 134 -12.69 6.19 -5.55
C LYS A 134 -11.41 6.96 -5.16
N ASP A 135 -10.37 6.26 -4.74
CA ASP A 135 -9.17 6.86 -4.17
C ASP A 135 -8.01 6.93 -5.18
N GLN A 136 -8.04 6.08 -6.21
CA GLN A 136 -6.98 5.98 -7.21
C GLN A 136 -6.66 7.31 -7.93
N PRO A 137 -7.64 8.10 -8.42
CA PRO A 137 -7.33 9.36 -9.10
C PRO A 137 -6.62 10.36 -8.19
N PHE A 138 -7.01 10.39 -6.91
CA PHE A 138 -6.38 11.24 -5.90
C PHE A 138 -4.95 10.77 -5.60
N PHE A 139 -4.77 9.49 -5.34
CA PHE A 139 -3.46 8.91 -5.05
C PHE A 139 -2.49 9.07 -6.23
N HIS A 140 -2.97 8.81 -7.43
CA HIS A 140 -2.18 9.00 -8.65
C HIS A 140 -1.75 10.44 -8.83
N LYS A 141 -2.69 11.39 -8.70
CA LYS A 141 -2.42 12.81 -8.88
C LYS A 141 -1.39 13.33 -7.89
N TYR A 142 -1.60 13.08 -6.59
CA TYR A 142 -0.83 13.75 -5.55
C TYR A 142 0.40 12.97 -5.12
N ILE A 143 0.31 11.65 -5.01
CA ILE A 143 1.41 10.81 -4.52
C ILE A 143 2.27 10.30 -5.68
N GLN A 144 1.69 9.60 -6.64
CA GLN A 144 2.47 8.97 -7.70
C GLN A 144 3.06 9.97 -8.70
N ASN A 145 2.39 11.12 -8.89
CA ASN A 145 2.94 12.24 -9.66
C ASN A 145 3.69 13.29 -8.81
N ILE A 146 3.88 13.03 -7.50
CA ILE A 146 4.69 13.85 -6.58
C ILE A 146 4.22 15.32 -6.59
N GLN A 147 2.91 15.54 -6.38
CA GLN A 147 2.34 16.89 -6.23
C GLN A 147 2.06 17.18 -4.75
N LEU A 148 3.09 16.99 -3.90
CA LEU A 148 2.92 16.99 -2.44
C LEU A 148 2.63 18.37 -1.87
N ASP A 149 3.14 19.45 -2.48
CA ASP A 149 2.81 20.81 -2.07
C ASP A 149 1.33 21.13 -2.33
N ALA A 150 0.84 20.75 -3.50
CA ALA A 150 -0.58 20.89 -3.83
C ALA A 150 -1.48 20.05 -2.91
N LEU A 151 -1.03 18.83 -2.52
CA LEU A 151 -1.70 17.98 -1.54
C LEU A 151 -1.81 18.68 -0.17
N GLY A 152 -0.71 19.29 0.29
CA GLY A 152 -0.66 19.97 1.58
C GLY A 152 -1.53 21.22 1.65
N GLN A 153 -1.89 21.82 0.50
CA GLN A 153 -2.75 23.01 0.41
C GLN A 153 -4.26 22.68 0.37
N LEU A 154 -4.62 21.42 0.22
CA LEU A 154 -6.03 21.03 0.21
C LEU A 154 -6.65 21.20 1.60
N ASP A 155 -7.85 21.76 1.64
CA ASP A 155 -8.66 21.77 2.87
C ASP A 155 -9.08 20.34 3.23
N PRO A 156 -8.67 19.82 4.39
CA PRO A 156 -9.06 18.49 4.85
C PRO A 156 -10.58 18.27 4.91
N ALA A 157 -11.35 19.33 5.17
CA ALA A 157 -12.81 19.27 5.23
C ALA A 157 -13.49 19.01 3.87
N LEU A 158 -12.75 19.19 2.75
CA LEU A 158 -13.24 18.95 1.40
C LEU A 158 -12.86 17.56 0.86
N LEU A 159 -12.14 16.76 1.63
CA LEU A 159 -11.78 15.39 1.24
C LEU A 159 -12.98 14.46 1.51
N ASP A 160 -13.46 13.84 0.46
CA ASP A 160 -14.72 13.07 0.43
C ASP A 160 -14.58 11.62 0.92
N THR A 161 -13.35 11.17 1.26
CA THR A 161 -13.09 9.86 1.86
C THR A 161 -12.07 9.95 2.98
N GLU A 162 -12.19 9.08 4.00
CA GLU A 162 -11.19 8.96 5.07
C GLU A 162 -9.82 8.58 4.52
N ALA A 163 -9.77 7.72 3.50
CA ALA A 163 -8.52 7.33 2.86
C ALA A 163 -7.74 8.54 2.31
N LYS A 164 -8.42 9.49 1.66
CA LYS A 164 -7.79 10.72 1.14
C LYS A 164 -7.27 11.60 2.27
N LEU A 165 -8.02 11.70 3.37
CA LEU A 165 -7.59 12.41 4.56
C LEU A 165 -6.33 11.77 5.19
N HIS A 166 -6.32 10.43 5.35
CA HIS A 166 -5.15 9.72 5.85
C HIS A 166 -3.93 9.84 4.92
N ILE A 167 -4.12 9.78 3.60
CA ILE A 167 -3.04 10.00 2.63
C ILE A 167 -2.42 11.40 2.82
N GLN A 168 -3.25 12.44 2.93
CA GLN A 168 -2.78 13.81 3.13
C GLN A 168 -2.00 13.96 4.45
N LYS A 169 -2.57 13.50 5.56
CA LYS A 169 -1.97 13.59 6.89
C LYS A 169 -0.66 12.80 7.00
N ASN A 170 -0.66 11.58 6.51
CA ASN A 170 0.52 10.71 6.53
C ASN A 170 1.66 11.26 5.65
N CYS A 171 1.32 11.87 4.51
CA CYS A 171 2.28 12.60 3.70
C CYS A 171 2.89 13.77 4.49
N ALA A 172 2.08 14.54 5.22
CA ALA A 172 2.56 15.66 6.04
C ALA A 172 3.47 15.19 7.19
N VAL A 173 3.12 14.08 7.87
CA VAL A 173 3.96 13.48 8.92
C VAL A 173 5.31 13.07 8.36
N LEU A 174 5.34 12.33 7.24
CA LEU A 174 6.59 11.91 6.63
C LEU A 174 7.44 13.10 6.16
N ARG A 175 6.85 14.10 5.51
CA ARG A 175 7.58 15.34 5.10
C ARG A 175 8.23 16.04 6.30
N LYS A 176 7.49 16.15 7.40
CA LYS A 176 8.00 16.72 8.65
C LYS A 176 9.18 15.90 9.18
N SER A 177 9.02 14.58 9.29
CA SER A 177 10.07 13.68 9.77
C SER A 177 11.34 13.76 8.90
N PHE A 178 11.18 13.81 7.57
CA PHE A 178 12.33 13.98 6.67
C PHE A 178 13.04 15.31 6.85
N ALA A 179 12.30 16.41 7.01
CA ALA A 179 12.88 17.73 7.24
C ALA A 179 13.64 17.81 8.57
N GLU A 180 13.18 17.10 9.59
CA GLU A 180 13.81 17.06 10.91
C GLU A 180 15.05 16.15 10.97
N MET A 181 15.02 15.02 10.24
CA MET A 181 16.03 13.96 10.37
C MET A 181 17.15 14.03 9.32
N PHE A 182 16.92 14.66 8.17
CA PHE A 182 17.86 14.67 7.06
C PHE A 182 18.17 16.11 6.59
N SER A 183 19.41 16.56 6.76
CA SER A 183 19.82 17.92 6.43
C SER A 183 20.40 18.08 5.02
N ASN A 184 20.76 16.98 4.34
CA ASN A 184 21.41 16.99 3.04
C ASN A 184 21.07 15.76 2.20
N ASP A 185 21.38 15.80 0.90
CA ASP A 185 21.10 14.72 -0.04
C ASP A 185 21.92 13.44 0.21
N ASP A 186 23.12 13.56 0.78
CA ASP A 186 23.96 12.37 1.06
C ASP A 186 23.32 11.50 2.13
N ASP A 187 22.75 12.10 3.17
CA ASP A 187 22.04 11.36 4.23
C ASP A 187 20.75 10.74 3.69
N ARG A 188 19.97 11.49 2.88
CA ARG A 188 18.77 10.99 2.20
C ARG A 188 19.11 9.83 1.27
N LEU A 189 20.21 9.94 0.52
CA LEU A 189 20.67 8.89 -0.39
C LEU A 189 21.05 7.61 0.38
N ARG A 190 21.81 7.73 1.48
CA ARG A 190 22.18 6.57 2.33
C ARG A 190 20.93 5.88 2.90
N PHE A 191 19.96 6.65 3.38
CA PHE A 191 18.69 6.11 3.86
C PHE A 191 17.89 5.44 2.76
N THR A 192 17.83 6.05 1.56
CA THR A 192 17.17 5.46 0.39
C THR A 192 17.81 4.14 -0.03
N GLN A 193 19.14 4.07 -0.05
CA GLN A 193 19.88 2.83 -0.33
C GLN A 193 19.58 1.75 0.71
N PHE A 194 19.53 2.12 2.00
CA PHE A 194 19.12 1.21 3.07
C PHE A 194 17.71 0.67 2.83
N LEU A 195 16.71 1.54 2.56
CA LEU A 195 15.34 1.12 2.27
C LEU A 195 15.28 0.13 1.10
N LEU A 196 15.96 0.45 0.01
CA LEU A 196 15.89 -0.32 -1.23
C LEU A 196 16.59 -1.67 -1.18
N THR A 197 17.70 -1.76 -0.43
CA THR A 197 18.58 -2.93 -0.48
C THR A 197 18.55 -3.78 0.78
N ARG A 198 18.10 -3.23 1.92
CA ARG A 198 18.16 -3.88 3.23
C ARG A 198 16.80 -4.00 3.93
N CYS A 199 15.77 -3.33 3.45
CA CYS A 199 14.40 -3.52 3.94
C CYS A 199 13.68 -4.55 3.07
N TYR A 200 13.12 -5.59 3.70
CA TYR A 200 12.57 -6.77 3.04
C TYR A 200 11.11 -6.99 3.41
N LEU A 201 10.34 -7.49 2.44
CA LEU A 201 9.02 -8.07 2.63
C LEU A 201 9.02 -9.54 2.21
N VAL A 202 8.30 -10.37 2.93
CA VAL A 202 7.98 -11.73 2.46
C VAL A 202 6.72 -11.66 1.60
N VAL A 203 6.86 -12.00 0.33
CA VAL A 203 5.74 -12.12 -0.60
C VAL A 203 5.25 -13.55 -0.59
N VAL A 204 4.01 -13.75 -0.16
CA VAL A 204 3.30 -15.02 -0.29
C VAL A 204 2.32 -14.88 -1.44
N SER A 205 2.48 -15.68 -2.49
CA SER A 205 1.64 -15.59 -3.67
C SER A 205 1.10 -16.94 -4.13
N THR A 206 -0.09 -16.91 -4.71
CA THR A 206 -0.77 -18.06 -5.31
C THR A 206 -1.71 -17.55 -6.41
N PRO A 207 -1.91 -18.29 -7.52
CA PRO A 207 -2.91 -17.94 -8.52
C PRO A 207 -4.35 -18.25 -8.07
N SER A 208 -4.52 -18.97 -6.95
CA SER A 208 -5.84 -19.38 -6.44
C SER A 208 -6.33 -18.39 -5.39
N GLN A 209 -7.46 -17.75 -5.67
CA GLN A 209 -8.14 -16.86 -4.73
C GLN A 209 -8.51 -17.57 -3.43
N GLU A 210 -9.04 -18.78 -3.49
CA GLU A 210 -9.38 -19.59 -2.30
C GLU A 210 -8.14 -19.85 -1.43
N SER A 211 -7.02 -20.21 -2.06
CA SER A 211 -5.76 -20.44 -1.35
C SER A 211 -5.22 -19.15 -0.72
N ALA A 212 -5.31 -18.00 -1.41
CA ALA A 212 -4.89 -16.72 -0.88
C ALA A 212 -5.69 -16.32 0.38
N PHE A 213 -7.02 -16.47 0.35
CA PHE A 213 -7.85 -16.18 1.53
C PHE A 213 -7.58 -17.16 2.69
N ARG A 214 -7.31 -18.42 2.41
CA ARG A 214 -6.92 -19.38 3.45
C ARG A 214 -5.60 -19.00 4.12
N ILE A 215 -4.59 -18.60 3.32
CA ILE A 215 -3.30 -18.11 3.82
C ILE A 215 -3.52 -16.88 4.69
N PHE A 216 -4.25 -15.90 4.17
CA PHE A 216 -4.59 -14.68 4.87
C PHE A 216 -5.25 -14.95 6.23
N THR A 217 -6.25 -15.82 6.28
CA THR A 217 -6.93 -16.21 7.53
C THR A 217 -5.96 -16.86 8.53
N VAL A 218 -5.07 -17.75 8.06
CA VAL A 218 -4.10 -18.43 8.94
C VAL A 218 -3.05 -17.45 9.46
N MET A 219 -2.55 -16.55 8.63
CA MET A 219 -1.53 -15.58 9.03
C MET A 219 -2.08 -14.56 10.03
N ASN A 220 -3.32 -14.12 9.84
CA ASN A 220 -3.97 -13.13 10.71
C ASN A 220 -4.65 -13.74 11.95
N SER A 221 -4.90 -15.05 12.00
CA SER A 221 -5.45 -15.71 13.19
C SER A 221 -4.59 -15.59 14.46
N ARG A 222 -3.36 -15.13 14.32
CA ARG A 222 -2.40 -14.87 15.41
C ARG A 222 -2.11 -13.40 15.65
N GLY A 223 -2.70 -12.48 14.86
CA GLY A 223 -2.57 -11.02 14.96
C GLY A 223 -3.91 -10.34 15.18
N LEU A 224 -3.93 -9.22 15.90
CA LEU A 224 -5.13 -8.56 16.43
C LEU A 224 -5.83 -7.59 15.46
N ASP A 225 -5.44 -7.48 14.18
CA ASP A 225 -5.75 -6.29 13.38
C ASP A 225 -6.86 -6.43 12.31
N LEU A 226 -7.58 -7.55 12.26
CA LEU A 226 -8.71 -7.71 11.35
C LEU A 226 -10.00 -7.93 12.11
N LEU A 227 -10.97 -7.08 11.83
CA LEU A 227 -12.32 -7.32 12.28
C LEU A 227 -12.86 -8.60 11.61
N PRO A 228 -13.57 -9.47 12.32
CA PRO A 228 -14.23 -10.63 11.73
C PRO A 228 -15.08 -10.28 10.50
N THR A 229 -15.63 -9.07 10.47
CA THR A 229 -16.39 -8.50 9.36
C THR A 229 -15.57 -8.35 8.09
N ASP A 230 -14.29 -7.96 8.16
CA ASP A 230 -13.40 -7.83 6.99
C ASP A 230 -13.11 -9.19 6.35
N ILE A 231 -12.93 -10.22 7.17
CA ILE A 231 -12.73 -11.60 6.70
C ILE A 231 -13.98 -12.09 6.01
N ILE A 232 -15.16 -11.87 6.59
CA ILE A 232 -16.44 -12.27 6.00
C ILE A 232 -16.70 -11.51 4.70
N LYS A 233 -16.51 -10.18 4.70
CA LYS A 233 -16.64 -9.32 3.52
C LYS A 233 -15.77 -9.84 2.37
N SER A 234 -14.49 -10.02 2.61
CA SER A 234 -13.54 -10.47 1.59
C SER A 234 -13.86 -11.87 1.09
N THR A 235 -14.27 -12.78 1.97
CA THR A 235 -14.63 -14.15 1.59
C THR A 235 -15.92 -14.20 0.77
N VAL A 236 -16.96 -13.49 1.20
CA VAL A 236 -18.27 -13.50 0.53
C VAL A 236 -18.18 -12.77 -0.80
N ILE A 237 -17.71 -11.54 -0.81
CA ILE A 237 -17.64 -10.72 -2.05
C ILE A 237 -16.59 -11.28 -3.00
N GLY A 238 -15.44 -11.70 -2.50
CA GLY A 238 -14.39 -12.28 -3.29
C GLY A 238 -14.80 -13.59 -3.98
N SER A 239 -15.75 -14.35 -3.44
CA SER A 239 -16.30 -15.57 -4.07
C SER A 239 -17.28 -15.28 -5.21
N LEU A 240 -17.74 -14.03 -5.35
CA LEU A 240 -18.66 -13.62 -6.42
C LEU A 240 -17.95 -13.43 -7.77
N PRO A 241 -18.66 -13.61 -8.90
CA PRO A 241 -18.15 -13.22 -10.22
C PRO A 241 -17.72 -11.74 -10.22
N LYS A 242 -16.63 -11.40 -10.93
CA LYS A 242 -16.04 -10.05 -10.95
C LYS A 242 -17.06 -8.94 -11.25
N GLU A 243 -18.01 -9.22 -12.15
CA GLU A 243 -19.07 -8.26 -12.54
C GLU A 243 -20.02 -7.90 -11.39
N LYS A 244 -20.11 -8.76 -10.37
CA LYS A 244 -20.99 -8.55 -9.19
C LYS A 244 -20.24 -8.01 -7.97
N GLN A 245 -18.93 -8.14 -7.93
CA GLN A 245 -18.14 -7.78 -6.76
C GLN A 245 -18.32 -6.30 -6.39
N GLN A 246 -18.36 -5.40 -7.36
CA GLN A 246 -18.53 -3.99 -7.13
C GLN A 246 -19.90 -3.65 -6.54
N GLU A 247 -20.99 -4.16 -7.10
CA GLU A 247 -22.35 -3.95 -6.60
C GLU A 247 -22.51 -4.40 -5.15
N TYR A 248 -21.96 -5.57 -4.83
CA TYR A 248 -22.05 -6.11 -3.46
C TYR A 248 -21.09 -5.42 -2.49
N THR A 249 -19.96 -4.91 -2.95
CA THR A 249 -19.07 -4.07 -2.14
C THR A 249 -19.78 -2.79 -1.72
N GLU A 250 -20.42 -2.08 -2.65
CA GLU A 250 -21.17 -0.85 -2.37
C GLU A 250 -22.32 -1.10 -1.40
N LYS A 251 -23.05 -2.20 -1.56
CA LYS A 251 -24.13 -2.60 -0.62
C LYS A 251 -23.58 -2.88 0.78
N TRP A 252 -22.43 -3.53 0.86
CA TRP A 252 -21.80 -3.84 2.15
C TRP A 252 -21.31 -2.57 2.84
N GLU A 253 -20.62 -1.70 2.12
CA GLU A 253 -20.15 -0.41 2.64
C GLU A 253 -21.31 0.47 3.12
N GLY A 254 -22.42 0.52 2.40
CA GLY A 254 -23.63 1.21 2.85
C GLY A 254 -24.23 0.63 4.13
N LEU A 255 -24.12 -0.69 4.35
CA LEU A 255 -24.54 -1.31 5.61
C LEU A 255 -23.57 -0.99 6.76
N GLU A 256 -22.27 -0.96 6.51
CA GLU A 256 -21.26 -0.57 7.51
C GLU A 256 -21.46 0.88 7.97
N GLU A 257 -21.73 1.81 7.04
CA GLU A 257 -22.05 3.21 7.35
C GLU A 257 -23.31 3.32 8.23
N LEU A 258 -24.38 2.58 7.89
CA LEU A 258 -25.61 2.57 8.71
C LEU A 258 -25.38 2.02 10.11
N LEU A 259 -24.59 0.96 10.25
CA LEU A 259 -24.25 0.36 11.55
C LEU A 259 -23.36 1.29 12.40
N SER A 260 -22.43 1.99 11.78
CA SER A 260 -21.61 3.01 12.44
C SER A 260 -22.46 4.15 13.00
N LEU A 261 -23.44 4.64 12.26
CA LEU A 261 -24.38 5.66 12.72
C LEU A 261 -25.24 5.19 13.90
N ILE A 262 -25.61 3.91 13.95
CA ILE A 262 -26.38 3.32 15.06
C ILE A 262 -25.53 3.23 16.34
N HIS A 263 -24.24 2.87 16.23
CA HIS A 263 -23.34 2.77 17.39
C HIS A 263 -22.98 4.13 17.99
N ILE A 264 -22.99 5.22 17.22
CA ILE A 264 -22.79 6.59 17.74
C ILE A 264 -24.02 7.07 18.52
N SER A 265 -25.20 6.49 18.29
CA SER A 265 -26.46 6.88 18.92
C SER A 265 -26.84 6.08 20.20
N GLU A 266 -26.09 5.05 20.56
CA GLU A 266 -26.31 4.36 21.84
C GLU A 266 -25.57 5.09 22.97
N PRO A 267 -26.32 5.66 23.97
CA PRO A 267 -25.68 6.21 25.15
C PRO A 267 -25.05 5.06 25.95
N THR A 268 -23.77 5.21 26.27
CA THR A 268 -23.07 4.35 27.24
C THR A 268 -23.96 4.21 28.50
N ARG A 269 -24.49 3.02 28.70
CA ARG A 269 -25.16 2.70 29.98
C ARG A 269 -24.11 2.60 31.09
N PRO A 270 -24.39 3.18 32.26
CA PRO A 270 -23.48 3.24 33.40
C PRO A 270 -23.15 1.87 33.98
#